data_e55d200af2b936023e7ba03881e23172
#
_entry.id   e55d200af2b936023e7ba03881e23172
#
_cell.length_a   1.000
_cell.length_b   1.000
_cell.length_c   1.000
_cell.angle_alpha   90.00
_cell.angle_beta   90.00
_cell.angle_gamma   90.00
#
_symmetry.space_group_name_H-M   'P 1'
#
loop_
_entity.id
_entity.type
_entity.pdbx_description
1 polymer ?
#
loop_
_entity_poly.entity_id
_entity_poly.type
_entity_poly.pdbx_seq_one_letter_code
_entity_poly.pdbx_strand_id
1 'polypeptide(L)'
;FFFSSRRRHTRCLSDWSSDVCSSDLKAGSSIQATELVKGIVLDKEVVHSGMPTKIEKAKIALLNAALEVEKTEMSAEIRITDPTQMQMFLEEENRMLKSMVDKLQRVGVNVLICQKGIDDIAQHYLAKYGILSVRRVKESDMTKLSKASGGRITTNLDDMTEKDLGHAEIVQQKKVESDKWVFIEGCKNPKSVTLLVRGGSQRVVDEVDRSLHDSLMVVKDVIEKPAIVAGGGAPEAYLASQLKEWSDNFEGREQLAIKKYAEALEVIPLTIAENAGMDPIDTMANLRARQSNGRKWSGINAKEGKIDDMLSLNIVEPVAVKEQISKSATEAACMILRIDDVIAVSGKK
;
A
#
# COMPACT_ATOMS: atom_id res chain seq x y z
N PHE A 1 -7.08 -15.49 20.37
CA PHE A 1 -5.97 -14.52 20.42
C PHE A 1 -5.38 -14.38 19.04
N PHE A 2 -5.94 -13.51 18.23
CA PHE A 2 -5.33 -13.07 16.97
C PHE A 2 -4.40 -11.91 17.28
N PHE A 3 -3.14 -12.17 17.47
CA PHE A 3 -2.13 -11.12 17.49
C PHE A 3 -1.87 -10.64 16.08
N SER A 4 -2.20 -9.39 15.83
CA SER A 4 -1.86 -8.63 14.65
C SER A 4 -0.34 -8.68 14.41
N SER A 5 0.11 -9.64 13.63
CA SER A 5 1.47 -9.78 13.11
C SER A 5 1.82 -8.70 12.08
N ARG A 6 0.88 -7.80 11.76
CA ARG A 6 1.01 -6.77 10.71
C ARG A 6 2.13 -5.74 10.91
N ARG A 7 2.70 -5.60 12.13
CA ARG A 7 3.66 -4.50 12.38
C ARG A 7 5.14 -4.87 12.27
N ARG A 8 5.51 -6.15 12.20
CA ARG A 8 6.93 -6.55 12.09
C ARG A 8 7.37 -6.96 10.69
N HIS A 9 6.47 -7.47 9.85
CA HIS A 9 6.77 -7.75 8.43
C HIS A 9 6.95 -6.49 7.59
N THR A 10 6.29 -5.38 7.97
CA THR A 10 6.39 -4.09 7.28
C THR A 10 7.75 -3.40 7.43
N ARG A 11 8.59 -3.76 8.39
CA ARG A 11 9.88 -3.08 8.59
C ARG A 11 11.03 -3.55 7.71
N CYS A 12 10.99 -4.77 7.18
CA CYS A 12 12.00 -5.23 6.20
C CYS A 12 11.57 -5.03 4.74
N LEU A 13 10.29 -4.74 4.50
CA LEU A 13 9.69 -4.58 3.17
C LEU A 13 9.30 -3.12 2.89
N SER A 14 9.56 -2.19 3.84
CA SER A 14 9.02 -0.83 3.84
C SER A 14 9.57 0.09 2.75
N ASP A 15 10.70 -0.23 2.15
CA ASP A 15 11.35 0.71 1.23
C ASP A 15 10.92 0.58 -0.24
N TRP A 16 10.23 -0.49 -0.60
CA TRP A 16 9.88 -0.73 -2.01
C TRP A 16 8.38 -0.71 -2.32
N SER A 17 7.50 -1.03 -1.38
CA SER A 17 6.09 -1.29 -1.68
C SER A 17 5.15 -0.09 -1.57
N SER A 18 5.44 0.88 -0.74
CA SER A 18 4.56 2.02 -0.53
C SER A 18 4.77 3.17 -1.51
N ASP A 19 5.95 3.23 -2.14
CA ASP A 19 6.36 4.38 -2.94
C ASP A 19 6.09 4.22 -4.45
N VAL A 20 5.87 2.99 -4.93
CA VAL A 20 5.84 2.68 -6.37
C VAL A 20 4.46 2.32 -6.87
N CYS A 21 3.64 1.69 -6.05
CA CYS A 21 2.29 1.30 -6.41
C CYS A 21 1.30 1.72 -5.33
N SER A 22 0.28 2.50 -5.70
CA SER A 22 -0.85 2.78 -4.84
C SER A 22 -2.08 2.06 -5.39
N SER A 23 -2.89 1.48 -4.51
CA SER A 23 -4.22 1.02 -4.84
C SER A 23 -5.23 2.07 -4.37
N ASP A 24 -6.02 2.58 -5.28
CA ASP A 24 -7.15 3.45 -4.98
C ASP A 24 -8.44 2.65 -5.14
N LEU A 25 -9.25 2.65 -4.10
CA LEU A 25 -10.40 1.77 -3.92
C LEU A 25 -11.70 2.50 -4.16
N LYS A 26 -12.51 2.05 -5.12
CA LYS A 26 -13.84 2.63 -5.35
C LYS A 26 -14.88 1.58 -5.70
N ALA A 27 -15.82 1.37 -4.78
CA ALA A 27 -17.00 0.54 -5.01
C ALA A 27 -17.97 1.20 -6.00
N GLY A 28 -18.78 0.40 -6.70
CA GLY A 28 -19.86 0.89 -7.56
C GLY A 28 -19.81 0.39 -9.01
N SER A 29 -18.76 -0.34 -9.41
CA SER A 29 -18.62 -0.87 -10.77
C SER A 29 -18.21 -2.34 -10.76
N SER A 30 -18.11 -2.95 -11.95
CA SER A 30 -17.60 -4.32 -12.09
C SER A 30 -16.12 -4.40 -11.81
N ILE A 31 -15.64 -5.54 -11.29
CA ILE A 31 -14.19 -5.83 -11.11
C ILE A 31 -13.43 -5.68 -12.42
N GLN A 32 -14.06 -5.98 -13.56
CA GLN A 32 -13.47 -5.84 -14.89
C GLN A 32 -13.13 -4.39 -15.26
N ALA A 33 -13.69 -3.40 -14.55
CA ALA A 33 -13.38 -1.99 -14.72
C ALA A 33 -12.14 -1.54 -13.93
N THR A 34 -11.45 -2.46 -13.28
CA THR A 34 -10.15 -2.21 -12.65
C THR A 34 -9.11 -1.85 -13.72
N GLU A 35 -8.41 -0.73 -13.54
CA GLU A 35 -7.45 -0.22 -14.52
C GLU A 35 -6.11 0.13 -13.90
N LEU A 36 -5.05 -0.04 -14.69
CA LEU A 36 -3.70 0.40 -14.35
C LEU A 36 -3.46 1.80 -14.93
N VAL A 37 -3.34 2.79 -14.06
CA VAL A 37 -3.01 4.17 -14.42
C VAL A 37 -1.51 4.39 -14.33
N LYS A 38 -0.87 4.78 -15.45
CA LYS A 38 0.56 5.15 -15.48
C LYS A 38 0.75 6.57 -14.96
N GLY A 39 0.61 6.74 -13.66
CA GLY A 39 0.64 8.01 -12.99
C GLY A 39 0.06 7.91 -11.57
N ILE A 40 -0.32 9.04 -11.03
CA ILE A 40 -0.91 9.16 -9.71
C ILE A 40 -2.37 9.60 -9.84
N VAL A 41 -3.23 8.98 -9.06
CA VAL A 41 -4.63 9.34 -8.93
C VAL A 41 -4.83 9.94 -7.54
N LEU A 42 -5.59 11.01 -7.45
CA LEU A 42 -5.98 11.66 -6.19
C LEU A 42 -7.47 11.54 -6.00
N ASP A 43 -7.90 11.07 -4.85
CA ASP A 43 -9.30 10.98 -4.40
C ASP A 43 -9.88 12.35 -4.04
N LYS A 44 -9.52 13.37 -4.80
CA LYS A 44 -9.89 14.77 -4.59
C LYS A 44 -10.41 15.38 -5.88
N GLU A 45 -11.35 16.31 -5.72
CA GLU A 45 -11.86 17.11 -6.83
C GLU A 45 -11.15 18.46 -6.94
N VAL A 46 -11.28 19.08 -8.11
CA VAL A 46 -10.84 20.45 -8.35
C VAL A 46 -11.69 21.40 -7.49
N VAL A 47 -11.05 22.31 -6.80
CA VAL A 47 -11.65 23.11 -5.72
C VAL A 47 -12.76 24.04 -6.19
N HIS A 48 -12.67 24.57 -7.40
CA HIS A 48 -13.63 25.54 -7.94
C HIS A 48 -14.09 25.18 -9.34
N SER A 49 -15.40 25.29 -9.61
CA SER A 49 -16.01 24.90 -10.88
C SER A 49 -15.54 25.73 -12.09
N GLY A 50 -15.05 26.92 -11.89
CA GLY A 50 -14.47 27.78 -12.94
C GLY A 50 -13.04 27.45 -13.33
N MET A 51 -12.39 26.49 -12.66
CA MET A 51 -11.05 26.04 -13.01
C MET A 51 -11.08 25.07 -14.20
N PRO A 52 -9.98 25.00 -14.99
CA PRO A 52 -9.88 24.01 -16.05
C PRO A 52 -9.89 22.60 -15.48
N THR A 53 -10.63 21.69 -16.13
CA THR A 53 -10.71 20.27 -15.74
C THR A 53 -9.63 19.42 -16.38
N LYS A 54 -8.90 19.95 -17.37
CA LYS A 54 -7.80 19.29 -18.07
C LYS A 54 -6.70 20.29 -18.36
N ILE A 55 -5.46 19.94 -18.04
CA ILE A 55 -4.26 20.73 -18.37
C ILE A 55 -3.25 19.80 -19.01
N GLU A 56 -2.72 20.20 -20.16
CA GLU A 56 -1.62 19.55 -20.87
C GLU A 56 -0.30 20.27 -20.55
N LYS A 57 0.80 19.52 -20.54
CA LYS A 57 2.15 20.01 -20.17
C LYS A 57 2.13 20.71 -18.80
N ALA A 58 1.60 19.99 -17.81
CA ALA A 58 1.38 20.53 -16.49
C ALA A 58 2.70 20.86 -15.76
N LYS A 59 2.78 22.10 -15.26
CA LYS A 59 3.79 22.55 -14.29
C LYS A 59 3.14 22.54 -12.92
N ILE A 60 3.52 21.57 -12.09
CA ILE A 60 2.85 21.25 -10.84
C ILE A 60 3.60 21.88 -9.67
N ALA A 61 2.94 22.72 -8.91
CA ALA A 61 3.44 23.20 -7.62
C ALA A 61 2.90 22.31 -6.49
N LEU A 62 3.79 21.83 -5.63
CA LEU A 62 3.48 21.04 -4.44
C LEU A 62 3.67 21.91 -3.21
N LEU A 63 2.56 22.32 -2.57
CA LEU A 63 2.56 23.27 -1.47
C LEU A 63 2.13 22.62 -0.16
N ASN A 64 2.98 22.69 0.86
CA ASN A 64 2.68 22.29 2.24
C ASN A 64 2.45 23.53 3.14
N ALA A 65 1.75 24.53 2.61
CA ALA A 65 1.29 25.69 3.37
C ALA A 65 -0.18 25.96 3.06
N ALA A 66 -0.89 26.64 3.95
CA ALA A 66 -2.23 27.09 3.68
C ALA A 66 -2.19 28.32 2.75
N LEU A 67 -3.11 28.38 1.79
CA LEU A 67 -3.41 29.60 1.04
C LEU A 67 -4.60 30.29 1.71
N GLU A 68 -4.40 30.65 2.97
CA GLU A 68 -5.36 31.29 3.84
C GLU A 68 -4.65 32.39 4.61
N VAL A 69 -5.37 33.40 5.06
CA VAL A 69 -4.79 34.38 5.99
C VAL A 69 -4.68 33.72 7.35
N GLU A 70 -3.45 33.51 7.81
CA GLU A 70 -3.19 32.87 9.10
C GLU A 70 -3.70 33.79 10.23
N LYS A 71 -4.53 33.22 11.12
CA LYS A 71 -4.87 33.85 12.37
C LYS A 71 -3.63 33.89 13.27
N THR A 72 -3.42 34.99 13.95
CA THR A 72 -2.31 35.13 14.92
C THR A 72 -2.40 34.02 15.99
N GLU A 73 -1.29 33.39 16.33
CA GLU A 73 -1.21 32.33 17.36
C GLU A 73 -1.63 32.86 18.78
N MET A 74 -1.56 34.16 19.00
CA MET A 74 -2.11 34.78 20.19
C MET A 74 -3.55 35.17 19.95
N SER A 75 -4.42 34.97 20.95
CA SER A 75 -5.80 35.40 20.96
C SER A 75 -5.91 36.95 21.06
N ALA A 76 -5.43 37.64 20.03
CA ALA A 76 -5.58 39.05 19.85
C ALA A 76 -6.97 39.30 19.23
N GLU A 77 -7.89 39.83 20.01
CA GLU A 77 -9.19 40.34 19.54
C GLU A 77 -9.02 41.76 19.05
N ILE A 78 -9.20 41.99 17.77
CA ILE A 78 -9.32 43.36 17.23
C ILE A 78 -10.80 43.73 17.30
N ARG A 79 -11.13 44.61 18.19
CA ARG A 79 -12.49 45.20 18.29
C ARG A 79 -12.62 46.33 17.29
N ILE A 80 -13.32 46.09 16.19
CA ILE A 80 -13.63 47.10 15.18
C ILE A 80 -14.98 47.68 15.52
N THR A 81 -15.03 48.99 15.78
CA THR A 81 -16.25 49.75 16.07
C THR A 81 -16.76 50.53 14.86
N ASP A 82 -15.94 50.69 13.83
CA ASP A 82 -16.25 51.49 12.65
C ASP A 82 -16.40 50.56 11.40
N PRO A 83 -17.55 50.62 10.70
CA PRO A 83 -17.76 49.83 9.46
C PRO A 83 -16.73 50.10 8.37
N THR A 84 -16.19 51.32 8.31
CA THR A 84 -15.16 51.69 7.31
C THR A 84 -13.84 50.93 7.54
N GLN A 85 -13.46 50.75 8.79
CA GLN A 85 -12.28 49.96 9.14
C GLN A 85 -12.46 48.47 8.77
N MET A 86 -13.66 47.93 8.93
CA MET A 86 -14.00 46.57 8.53
C MET A 86 -13.75 46.34 7.02
N GLN A 87 -14.18 47.30 6.19
CA GLN A 87 -13.92 47.20 4.74
C GLN A 87 -12.44 47.25 4.40
N MET A 88 -11.68 48.11 5.09
CA MET A 88 -10.22 48.17 4.87
C MET A 88 -9.51 46.85 5.22
N PHE A 89 -9.92 46.17 6.29
CA PHE A 89 -9.37 44.85 6.65
C PHE A 89 -9.70 43.79 5.61
N LEU A 90 -10.95 43.75 5.12
CA LEU A 90 -11.35 42.82 4.06
C LEU A 90 -10.61 43.09 2.73
N GLU A 91 -10.38 44.35 2.41
CA GLU A 91 -9.60 44.71 1.22
C GLU A 91 -8.13 44.32 1.35
N GLU A 92 -7.54 44.46 2.54
CA GLU A 92 -6.15 44.05 2.79
C GLU A 92 -6.02 42.51 2.78
N GLU A 93 -6.98 41.78 3.35
CA GLU A 93 -7.05 40.31 3.25
C GLU A 93 -7.11 39.84 1.79
N ASN A 94 -8.00 40.43 1.00
CA ASN A 94 -8.12 40.21 -0.43
C ASN A 94 -6.80 40.46 -1.19
N ARG A 95 -6.11 41.56 -0.80
CA ARG A 95 -4.83 41.94 -1.41
C ARG A 95 -3.72 40.97 -1.08
N MET A 96 -3.65 40.48 0.16
CA MET A 96 -2.70 39.44 0.58
C MET A 96 -2.92 38.15 -0.18
N LEU A 97 -4.15 37.62 -0.23
CA LEU A 97 -4.50 36.41 -0.95
C LEU A 97 -4.21 36.53 -2.43
N LYS A 98 -4.55 37.69 -3.03
CA LYS A 98 -4.20 37.94 -4.44
C LYS A 98 -2.69 37.94 -4.67
N SER A 99 -1.91 38.56 -3.78
CA SER A 99 -0.46 38.60 -3.87
C SER A 99 0.16 37.18 -3.84
N MET A 100 -0.39 36.28 -2.99
CA MET A 100 0.02 34.89 -2.94
C MET A 100 -0.23 34.16 -4.27
N VAL A 101 -1.41 34.37 -4.87
CA VAL A 101 -1.75 33.75 -6.16
C VAL A 101 -0.94 34.37 -7.31
N ASP A 102 -0.69 35.69 -7.28
CA ASP A 102 0.17 36.37 -8.28
C ASP A 102 1.62 35.83 -8.27
N LYS A 103 2.15 35.42 -7.10
CA LYS A 103 3.45 34.75 -7.00
C LYS A 103 3.45 33.41 -7.73
N LEU A 104 2.43 32.56 -7.53
CA LEU A 104 2.28 31.28 -8.24
C LEU A 104 2.22 31.48 -9.77
N GLN A 105 1.49 32.50 -10.22
CA GLN A 105 1.40 32.83 -11.65
C GLN A 105 2.75 33.26 -12.21
N ARG A 106 3.52 34.08 -11.49
CA ARG A 106 4.86 34.53 -11.93
C ARG A 106 5.85 33.39 -12.09
N VAL A 107 5.77 32.38 -11.25
CA VAL A 107 6.59 31.16 -11.33
C VAL A 107 6.15 30.26 -12.51
N GLY A 108 4.97 30.52 -13.09
CA GLY A 108 4.44 29.79 -14.24
C GLY A 108 3.72 28.48 -13.85
N VAL A 109 3.17 28.41 -12.66
CA VAL A 109 2.37 27.28 -12.18
C VAL A 109 1.05 27.22 -12.94
N ASN A 110 0.66 26.06 -13.43
CA ASN A 110 -0.65 25.82 -14.01
C ASN A 110 -1.47 24.74 -13.25
N VAL A 111 -0.80 23.96 -12.38
CA VAL A 111 -1.46 23.02 -11.45
C VAL A 111 -0.92 23.24 -10.06
N LEU A 112 -1.80 23.46 -9.08
CA LEU A 112 -1.46 23.61 -7.69
C LEU A 112 -2.02 22.45 -6.87
N ILE A 113 -1.17 21.75 -6.15
CA ILE A 113 -1.56 20.69 -5.22
C ILE A 113 -1.17 21.13 -3.82
N CYS A 114 -2.18 21.36 -2.98
CA CYS A 114 -2.02 21.89 -1.64
C CYS A 114 -2.36 20.81 -0.60
N GLN A 115 -1.47 20.61 0.37
CA GLN A 115 -1.71 19.71 1.50
C GLN A 115 -2.72 20.31 2.50
N LYS A 116 -2.72 21.62 2.64
CA LYS A 116 -3.60 22.35 3.55
C LYS A 116 -4.81 22.95 2.83
N GLY A 117 -5.51 23.89 3.47
CA GLY A 117 -6.66 24.59 2.93
C GLY A 117 -6.30 25.64 1.89
N ILE A 118 -7.28 26.02 1.09
CA ILE A 118 -7.23 27.14 0.16
C ILE A 118 -8.48 27.98 0.40
N ASP A 119 -8.30 29.24 0.73
CA ASP A 119 -9.39 30.20 0.94
C ASP A 119 -10.23 30.38 -0.33
N ASP A 120 -11.52 30.66 -0.18
CA ASP A 120 -12.47 30.78 -1.30
C ASP A 120 -12.11 31.94 -2.24
N ILE A 121 -11.57 33.04 -1.69
CA ILE A 121 -11.08 34.19 -2.47
C ILE A 121 -9.85 33.79 -3.28
N ALA A 122 -8.91 33.05 -2.67
CA ALA A 122 -7.76 32.53 -3.36
C ALA A 122 -8.15 31.56 -4.50
N GLN A 123 -9.18 30.69 -4.25
CA GLN A 123 -9.73 29.80 -5.28
C GLN A 123 -10.27 30.58 -6.47
N HIS A 124 -10.97 31.69 -6.23
CA HIS A 124 -11.49 32.54 -7.29
C HIS A 124 -10.36 33.14 -8.14
N TYR A 125 -9.28 33.63 -7.53
CA TYR A 125 -8.13 34.16 -8.26
C TYR A 125 -7.39 33.06 -9.04
N LEU A 126 -7.22 31.86 -8.45
CA LEU A 126 -6.62 30.70 -9.13
C LEU A 126 -7.46 30.30 -10.37
N ALA A 127 -8.81 30.28 -10.23
CA ALA A 127 -9.70 30.02 -11.35
C ALA A 127 -9.58 31.09 -12.45
N LYS A 128 -9.50 32.36 -12.08
CA LYS A 128 -9.32 33.48 -13.02
C LYS A 128 -8.02 33.37 -13.82
N TYR A 129 -6.94 32.87 -13.22
CA TYR A 129 -5.66 32.64 -13.88
C TYR A 129 -5.57 31.29 -14.60
N GLY A 130 -6.63 30.48 -14.56
CA GLY A 130 -6.67 29.17 -15.21
C GLY A 130 -5.79 28.12 -14.55
N ILE A 131 -5.51 28.27 -13.26
CA ILE A 131 -4.72 27.32 -12.47
C ILE A 131 -5.67 26.26 -11.89
N LEU A 132 -5.44 24.98 -12.24
CA LEU A 132 -6.14 23.86 -11.63
C LEU A 132 -5.61 23.66 -10.21
N SER A 133 -6.50 23.61 -9.22
CA SER A 133 -6.06 23.51 -7.82
C SER A 133 -6.80 22.39 -7.09
N VAL A 134 -6.05 21.67 -6.25
CA VAL A 134 -6.53 20.62 -5.37
C VAL A 134 -6.09 20.93 -3.94
N ARG A 135 -7.01 20.79 -2.98
CA ARG A 135 -6.75 21.08 -1.55
C ARG A 135 -6.81 19.84 -0.68
N ARG A 136 -6.21 19.88 0.51
CA ARG A 136 -6.25 18.83 1.53
C ARG A 136 -5.77 17.47 1.03
N VAL A 137 -4.70 17.47 0.24
CA VAL A 137 -4.05 16.26 -0.24
C VAL A 137 -3.25 15.63 0.91
N LYS A 138 -3.30 14.31 1.03
CA LYS A 138 -2.57 13.58 2.07
C LYS A 138 -1.05 13.73 1.90
N GLU A 139 -0.30 13.72 2.98
CA GLU A 139 1.15 13.84 2.95
C GLU A 139 1.82 12.69 2.17
N SER A 140 1.27 11.47 2.29
CA SER A 140 1.71 10.31 1.53
C SER A 140 1.64 10.54 0.02
N ASP A 141 0.53 11.15 -0.44
CA ASP A 141 0.29 11.41 -1.86
C ASP A 141 1.16 12.58 -2.37
N MET A 142 1.40 13.59 -1.51
CA MET A 142 2.35 14.67 -1.80
C MET A 142 3.78 14.11 -2.01
N THR A 143 4.20 13.18 -1.17
CA THR A 143 5.52 12.52 -1.29
C THR A 143 5.62 11.70 -2.57
N LYS A 144 4.58 10.92 -2.91
CA LYS A 144 4.51 10.15 -4.17
C LYS A 144 4.57 11.09 -5.38
N LEU A 145 3.80 12.20 -5.35
CA LEU A 145 3.79 13.21 -6.40
C LEU A 145 5.14 13.88 -6.59
N SER A 146 5.83 14.22 -5.50
CA SER A 146 7.19 14.78 -5.55
C SER A 146 8.15 13.82 -6.27
N LYS A 147 8.13 12.53 -5.91
CA LYS A 147 8.97 11.52 -6.53
C LYS A 147 8.63 11.28 -8.01
N ALA A 148 7.35 11.28 -8.37
CA ALA A 148 6.88 11.01 -9.72
C ALA A 148 7.08 12.22 -10.67
N SER A 149 6.66 13.41 -10.24
CA SER A 149 6.72 14.62 -11.06
C SER A 149 8.10 15.27 -11.07
N GLY A 150 8.96 14.91 -10.09
CA GLY A 150 10.27 15.56 -9.88
C GLY A 150 10.16 16.93 -9.21
N GLY A 151 8.98 17.33 -8.76
CA GLY A 151 8.75 18.59 -8.05
C GLY A 151 9.16 18.50 -6.58
N ARG A 152 9.56 19.62 -6.03
CA ARG A 152 9.88 19.76 -4.60
C ARG A 152 8.65 20.22 -3.82
N ILE A 153 8.42 19.64 -2.65
CA ILE A 153 7.39 20.13 -1.73
C ILE A 153 7.91 21.38 -1.04
N THR A 154 7.23 22.51 -1.25
CA THR A 154 7.57 23.81 -0.65
C THR A 154 6.66 24.11 0.51
N THR A 155 7.24 24.61 1.60
CA THR A 155 6.51 25.04 2.82
C THR A 155 6.25 26.53 2.83
N ASN A 156 7.01 27.29 2.05
CA ASN A 156 6.84 28.74 1.93
C ASN A 156 6.71 29.12 0.44
N LEU A 157 5.72 29.94 0.14
CA LEU A 157 5.44 30.43 -1.19
C LEU A 157 6.53 31.37 -1.73
N ASP A 158 7.21 32.08 -0.81
CA ASP A 158 8.24 33.05 -1.18
C ASP A 158 9.53 32.42 -1.71
N ASP A 159 9.78 31.18 -1.28
CA ASP A 159 10.98 30.41 -1.66
C ASP A 159 10.77 29.60 -2.94
N MET A 160 9.53 29.58 -3.49
CA MET A 160 9.20 28.77 -4.67
C MET A 160 9.82 29.33 -5.94
N THR A 161 10.53 28.50 -6.66
CA THR A 161 11.16 28.82 -7.95
C THR A 161 10.67 27.90 -9.06
N GLU A 162 10.90 28.25 -10.32
CA GLU A 162 10.54 27.39 -11.45
C GLU A 162 11.24 26.00 -11.40
N LYS A 163 12.38 25.89 -10.72
CA LYS A 163 13.11 24.63 -10.55
C LYS A 163 12.43 23.66 -9.57
N ASP A 164 11.59 24.17 -8.70
CA ASP A 164 10.86 23.36 -7.70
C ASP A 164 9.57 22.76 -8.28
N LEU A 165 9.19 23.16 -9.50
CA LEU A 165 7.99 22.67 -10.17
C LEU A 165 8.16 21.24 -10.67
N GLY A 166 7.17 20.40 -10.40
CA GLY A 166 7.03 19.09 -11.01
C GLY A 166 6.44 19.20 -12.43
N HIS A 167 6.63 18.15 -13.22
CA HIS A 167 6.13 18.08 -14.58
C HIS A 167 5.31 16.82 -14.82
N ALA A 168 4.16 16.98 -15.49
CA ALA A 168 3.37 15.89 -16.02
C ALA A 168 2.85 16.26 -17.43
N GLU A 169 2.59 15.25 -18.25
CA GLU A 169 2.03 15.50 -19.58
C GLU A 169 0.60 15.98 -19.52
N ILE A 170 -0.20 15.31 -18.67
CA ILE A 170 -1.63 15.60 -18.53
C ILE A 170 -2.04 15.53 -17.06
N VAL A 171 -2.77 16.55 -16.63
CA VAL A 171 -3.52 16.55 -15.37
C VAL A 171 -4.98 16.77 -15.74
N GLN A 172 -5.85 15.84 -15.35
CA GLN A 172 -7.26 15.90 -15.69
C GLN A 172 -8.15 15.38 -14.56
N GLN A 173 -9.30 16.03 -14.43
CA GLN A 173 -10.38 15.56 -13.56
C GLN A 173 -11.28 14.60 -14.34
N LYS A 174 -11.42 13.37 -13.87
CA LYS A 174 -12.36 12.40 -14.41
C LYS A 174 -13.44 12.08 -13.38
N LYS A 175 -14.64 11.77 -13.84
CA LYS A 175 -15.71 11.29 -12.97
C LYS A 175 -15.51 9.80 -12.75
N VAL A 176 -15.38 9.41 -11.48
CA VAL A 176 -15.27 8.02 -11.03
C VAL A 176 -16.51 7.71 -10.20
N GLU A 177 -17.52 7.10 -10.81
CA GLU A 177 -18.88 6.91 -10.28
C GLU A 177 -19.59 8.25 -9.91
N SER A 178 -19.82 8.46 -8.60
CA SER A 178 -20.43 9.68 -8.07
C SER A 178 -19.41 10.80 -7.86
N ASP A 179 -18.13 10.45 -7.71
CA ASP A 179 -17.10 11.38 -7.29
C ASP A 179 -16.22 11.83 -8.46
N LYS A 180 -15.53 12.93 -8.27
CA LYS A 180 -14.60 13.46 -9.26
C LYS A 180 -13.18 13.31 -8.69
N TRP A 181 -12.32 12.69 -9.46
CA TRP A 181 -10.94 12.41 -9.08
C TRP A 181 -9.96 13.04 -10.05
N VAL A 182 -8.79 13.42 -9.56
CA VAL A 182 -7.75 14.05 -10.38
C VAL A 182 -6.70 13.01 -10.75
N PHE A 183 -6.49 12.85 -12.05
CA PHE A 183 -5.50 11.94 -12.65
C PHE A 183 -4.31 12.76 -13.13
N ILE A 184 -3.11 12.34 -12.76
CA ILE A 184 -1.83 12.96 -13.12
C ILE A 184 -1.03 11.92 -13.88
N GLU A 185 -0.97 12.06 -15.18
CA GLU A 185 -0.41 11.07 -16.10
C GLU A 185 0.80 11.63 -16.85
N GLY A 186 1.72 10.74 -17.29
CA GLY A 186 2.90 11.15 -18.04
C GLY A 186 3.90 11.96 -17.22
N CYS A 187 4.12 11.56 -15.97
CA CYS A 187 5.16 12.17 -15.13
C CYS A 187 6.55 11.86 -15.68
N LYS A 188 7.51 12.77 -15.50
CA LYS A 188 8.88 12.68 -15.99
C LYS A 188 9.62 11.44 -15.47
N ASN A 189 9.25 10.96 -14.30
CA ASN A 189 9.82 9.76 -13.66
C ASN A 189 8.72 8.74 -13.39
N PRO A 190 8.46 7.78 -14.31
CA PRO A 190 7.31 6.87 -14.23
C PRO A 190 7.48 5.76 -13.17
N LYS A 191 8.16 6.06 -12.06
CA LYS A 191 8.36 5.12 -10.95
C LYS A 191 7.11 4.91 -10.10
N SER A 192 6.03 5.65 -10.34
CA SER A 192 4.76 5.49 -9.65
C SER A 192 3.66 5.09 -10.62
N VAL A 193 2.96 4.03 -10.29
CA VAL A 193 1.76 3.56 -10.98
C VAL A 193 0.63 3.42 -9.96
N THR A 194 -0.60 3.67 -10.39
CA THR A 194 -1.78 3.50 -9.56
C THR A 194 -2.66 2.39 -10.12
N LEU A 195 -3.04 1.44 -9.28
CA LEU A 195 -4.07 0.47 -9.57
C LEU A 195 -5.41 1.00 -9.06
N LEU A 196 -6.29 1.42 -9.96
CA LEU A 196 -7.64 1.81 -9.60
C LEU A 196 -8.53 0.57 -9.53
N VAL A 197 -8.76 0.09 -8.30
CA VAL A 197 -9.53 -1.12 -8.04
C VAL A 197 -11.02 -0.81 -7.99
N ARG A 198 -11.79 -1.58 -8.75
CA ARG A 198 -13.25 -1.46 -8.86
C ARG A 198 -13.94 -2.71 -8.36
N GLY A 199 -15.16 -2.55 -7.83
CA GLY A 199 -15.98 -3.69 -7.39
C GLY A 199 -17.40 -3.27 -7.06
N GLY A 200 -18.35 -4.21 -7.14
CA GLY A 200 -19.76 -3.95 -6.88
C GLY A 200 -20.11 -3.59 -5.44
N SER A 201 -19.23 -3.88 -4.49
CA SER A 201 -19.37 -3.52 -3.07
C SER A 201 -17.99 -3.26 -2.44
N GLN A 202 -17.97 -2.55 -1.30
CA GLN A 202 -16.73 -2.28 -0.57
C GLN A 202 -16.00 -3.56 -0.16
N ARG A 203 -16.73 -4.59 0.28
CA ARG A 203 -16.12 -5.88 0.64
C ARG A 203 -15.40 -6.57 -0.52
N VAL A 204 -15.97 -6.47 -1.72
CA VAL A 204 -15.35 -7.02 -2.94
C VAL A 204 -14.08 -6.24 -3.28
N VAL A 205 -14.13 -4.93 -3.17
CA VAL A 205 -12.97 -4.06 -3.42
C VAL A 205 -11.84 -4.34 -2.43
N ASP A 206 -12.15 -4.45 -1.13
CA ASP A 206 -11.18 -4.78 -0.08
C ASP A 206 -10.53 -6.16 -0.30
N GLU A 207 -11.30 -7.15 -0.78
CA GLU A 207 -10.78 -8.48 -1.11
C GLU A 207 -9.88 -8.46 -2.35
N VAL A 208 -10.27 -7.71 -3.38
CA VAL A 208 -9.44 -7.55 -4.59
C VAL A 208 -8.13 -6.83 -4.26
N ASP A 209 -8.18 -5.77 -3.43
CA ASP A 209 -6.99 -5.06 -2.97
C ASP A 209 -6.03 -5.99 -2.22
N ARG A 210 -6.55 -6.80 -1.30
CA ARG A 210 -5.77 -7.78 -0.57
C ARG A 210 -5.12 -8.80 -1.51
N SER A 211 -5.89 -9.34 -2.45
CA SER A 211 -5.39 -10.33 -3.42
C SER A 211 -4.33 -9.75 -4.37
N LEU A 212 -4.51 -8.49 -4.80
CA LEU A 212 -3.52 -7.79 -5.61
C LEU A 212 -2.25 -7.51 -4.83
N HIS A 213 -2.37 -7.06 -3.58
CA HIS A 213 -1.23 -6.83 -2.71
C HIS A 213 -0.41 -8.10 -2.50
N ASP A 214 -1.07 -9.22 -2.18
CA ASP A 214 -0.42 -10.52 -2.01
C ASP A 214 0.30 -10.96 -3.30
N SER A 215 -0.35 -10.80 -4.44
CA SER A 215 0.24 -11.13 -5.75
C SER A 215 1.47 -10.28 -6.08
N LEU A 216 1.41 -8.98 -5.82
CA LEU A 216 2.53 -8.06 -6.04
C LEU A 216 3.72 -8.39 -5.12
N MET A 217 3.46 -8.75 -3.85
CA MET A 217 4.50 -9.15 -2.91
C MET A 217 5.19 -10.44 -3.33
N VAL A 218 4.44 -11.43 -3.80
CA VAL A 218 5.01 -12.68 -4.33
C VAL A 218 5.93 -12.40 -5.53
N VAL A 219 5.48 -11.56 -6.47
CA VAL A 219 6.30 -11.18 -7.64
C VAL A 219 7.57 -10.43 -7.19
N LYS A 220 7.46 -9.51 -6.23
CA LYS A 220 8.60 -8.81 -5.65
C LYS A 220 9.61 -9.78 -5.05
N ASP A 221 9.15 -10.72 -4.22
CA ASP A 221 10.03 -11.71 -3.57
C ASP A 221 10.80 -12.56 -4.58
N VAL A 222 10.13 -12.94 -5.69
CA VAL A 222 10.78 -13.68 -6.78
C VAL A 222 11.81 -12.82 -7.54
N ILE A 223 11.58 -11.51 -7.68
CA ILE A 223 12.55 -10.61 -8.32
C ILE A 223 13.77 -10.40 -7.42
N GLU A 224 13.57 -10.25 -6.11
CA GLU A 224 14.65 -10.05 -5.14
C GLU A 224 15.46 -11.34 -4.90
N LYS A 225 14.79 -12.48 -4.80
CA LYS A 225 15.40 -13.81 -4.66
C LYS A 225 14.81 -14.76 -5.71
N PRO A 226 15.44 -14.93 -6.86
CA PRO A 226 14.92 -15.73 -7.99
C PRO A 226 15.02 -17.24 -7.71
N ALA A 227 14.30 -17.69 -6.69
CA ALA A 227 14.19 -19.10 -6.31
C ALA A 227 12.75 -19.46 -5.97
N ILE A 228 12.25 -20.52 -6.58
CA ILE A 228 10.89 -21.03 -6.40
C ILE A 228 10.91 -22.51 -6.01
N VAL A 229 9.88 -22.92 -5.28
CA VAL A 229 9.60 -24.31 -4.91
C VAL A 229 8.17 -24.68 -5.29
N ALA A 230 7.88 -25.97 -5.34
CA ALA A 230 6.50 -26.43 -5.51
C ALA A 230 5.64 -26.03 -4.32
N GLY A 231 4.36 -25.73 -4.57
CA GLY A 231 3.36 -25.45 -3.53
C GLY A 231 2.66 -26.71 -3.01
N GLY A 232 1.46 -26.53 -2.45
CA GLY A 232 0.63 -27.64 -1.97
C GLY A 232 1.23 -28.45 -0.81
N GLY A 233 2.10 -27.85 0.01
CA GLY A 233 2.77 -28.52 1.13
C GLY A 233 3.84 -29.54 0.71
N ALA A 234 4.24 -29.56 -0.56
CA ALA A 234 5.26 -30.49 -1.07
C ALA A 234 6.62 -30.34 -0.39
N PRO A 235 7.20 -29.14 -0.26
CA PRO A 235 8.51 -28.97 0.36
C PRO A 235 8.48 -29.28 1.85
N GLU A 236 7.40 -28.93 2.57
CA GLU A 236 7.25 -29.19 4.00
C GLU A 236 7.21 -30.71 4.29
N ALA A 237 6.42 -31.46 3.51
CA ALA A 237 6.35 -32.90 3.65
C ALA A 237 7.70 -33.58 3.33
N TYR A 238 8.39 -33.12 2.28
CA TYR A 238 9.70 -33.65 1.91
C TYR A 238 10.76 -33.35 2.97
N LEU A 239 10.82 -32.11 3.46
CA LEU A 239 11.74 -31.70 4.53
C LEU A 239 11.47 -32.44 5.83
N ALA A 240 10.20 -32.67 6.17
CA ALA A 240 9.83 -33.43 7.36
C ALA A 240 10.37 -34.87 7.30
N SER A 241 10.27 -35.53 6.15
CA SER A 241 10.83 -36.87 5.94
C SER A 241 12.37 -36.87 6.08
N GLN A 242 13.04 -35.91 5.46
CA GLN A 242 14.51 -35.78 5.56
C GLN A 242 14.98 -35.48 6.98
N LEU A 243 14.25 -34.61 7.72
CA LEU A 243 14.56 -34.31 9.12
C LEU A 243 14.36 -35.54 10.02
N LYS A 244 13.35 -36.35 9.78
CA LYS A 244 13.16 -37.61 10.53
C LYS A 244 14.35 -38.56 10.32
N GLU A 245 14.77 -38.78 9.10
CA GLU A 245 15.96 -39.58 8.78
C GLU A 245 17.23 -39.01 9.41
N TRP A 246 17.42 -37.68 9.29
CA TRP A 246 18.56 -36.99 9.87
C TRP A 246 18.58 -37.04 11.42
N SER A 247 17.41 -37.08 12.05
CA SER A 247 17.28 -37.15 13.50
C SER A 247 17.87 -38.42 14.12
N ASP A 248 18.00 -39.52 13.31
CA ASP A 248 18.55 -40.76 13.77
C ASP A 248 20.09 -40.71 14.00
N ASN A 249 20.73 -39.62 13.57
CA ASN A 249 22.15 -39.32 13.88
C ASN A 249 22.35 -38.70 15.27
N PHE A 250 21.26 -38.41 15.99
CA PHE A 250 21.29 -37.74 17.29
C PHE A 250 20.69 -38.64 18.38
N GLU A 251 21.08 -38.42 19.61
CA GLU A 251 20.59 -39.17 20.76
C GLU A 251 19.85 -38.25 21.76
N GLY A 252 18.98 -38.86 22.53
CA GLY A 252 18.32 -38.21 23.66
C GLY A 252 17.33 -37.08 23.28
N ARG A 253 17.46 -35.95 23.98
CA ARG A 253 16.50 -34.84 23.85
C ARG A 253 16.58 -34.12 22.51
N GLU A 254 17.75 -34.07 21.92
CA GLU A 254 17.94 -33.42 20.61
C GLU A 254 17.21 -34.18 19.51
N GLN A 255 17.31 -35.51 19.50
CA GLN A 255 16.55 -36.36 18.56
C GLN A 255 15.05 -36.11 18.67
N LEU A 256 14.52 -36.05 19.90
CA LEU A 256 13.10 -35.80 20.14
C LEU A 256 12.67 -34.43 19.62
N ALA A 257 13.49 -33.39 19.84
CA ALA A 257 13.19 -32.05 19.37
C ALA A 257 13.13 -31.99 17.84
N ILE A 258 14.10 -32.62 17.14
CA ILE A 258 14.14 -32.67 15.67
C ILE A 258 12.90 -33.42 15.13
N LYS A 259 12.52 -34.56 15.74
CA LYS A 259 11.31 -35.31 15.37
C LYS A 259 10.04 -34.47 15.54
N LYS A 260 9.94 -33.72 16.65
CA LYS A 260 8.79 -32.83 16.88
C LYS A 260 8.74 -31.65 15.91
N TYR A 261 9.87 -31.10 15.53
CA TYR A 261 9.93 -30.06 14.51
C TYR A 261 9.48 -30.61 13.13
N ALA A 262 9.92 -31.83 12.77
CA ALA A 262 9.48 -32.49 11.55
C ALA A 262 7.97 -32.76 11.55
N GLU A 263 7.41 -33.21 12.68
CA GLU A 263 5.96 -33.37 12.83
C GLU A 263 5.21 -32.03 12.67
N ALA A 264 5.75 -30.94 13.20
CA ALA A 264 5.17 -29.60 13.04
C ALA A 264 5.13 -29.13 11.57
N LEU A 265 6.15 -29.47 10.77
CA LEU A 265 6.13 -29.18 9.33
C LEU A 265 5.05 -29.98 8.59
N GLU A 266 4.77 -31.21 8.99
CA GLU A 266 3.72 -32.04 8.40
C GLU A 266 2.31 -31.55 8.67
N VAL A 267 2.10 -30.68 9.69
CA VAL A 267 0.81 -30.08 9.95
C VAL A 267 0.34 -29.22 8.76
N ILE A 268 1.25 -28.63 8.01
CA ILE A 268 0.92 -27.78 6.85
C ILE A 268 0.20 -28.57 5.76
N PRO A 269 0.81 -29.62 5.16
CA PRO A 269 0.12 -30.43 4.16
C PRO A 269 -1.10 -31.16 4.72
N LEU A 270 -1.06 -31.59 5.98
CA LEU A 270 -2.18 -32.24 6.66
C LEU A 270 -3.41 -31.31 6.71
N THR A 271 -3.24 -30.07 7.14
CA THR A 271 -4.31 -29.06 7.19
C THR A 271 -4.83 -28.71 5.78
N ILE A 272 -3.95 -28.68 4.77
CA ILE A 272 -4.38 -28.48 3.37
C ILE A 272 -5.29 -29.64 2.93
N ALA A 273 -4.94 -30.89 3.27
CA ALA A 273 -5.75 -32.06 2.95
C ALA A 273 -7.12 -32.00 3.62
N GLU A 274 -7.16 -31.69 4.93
CA GLU A 274 -8.40 -31.52 5.70
C GLU A 274 -9.32 -30.48 5.07
N ASN A 275 -8.77 -29.30 4.75
CA ASN A 275 -9.53 -28.20 4.15
C ASN A 275 -10.01 -28.53 2.73
N ALA A 276 -9.31 -29.40 2.03
CA ALA A 276 -9.71 -29.93 0.72
C ALA A 276 -10.73 -31.08 0.80
N GLY A 277 -11.14 -31.51 2.02
CA GLY A 277 -12.08 -32.61 2.25
C GLY A 277 -11.48 -33.99 1.97
N MET A 278 -10.15 -34.12 1.95
CA MET A 278 -9.44 -35.38 1.81
C MET A 278 -9.22 -36.03 3.18
N ASP A 279 -9.09 -37.36 3.21
CA ASP A 279 -8.62 -38.04 4.44
C ASP A 279 -7.16 -37.66 4.71
N PRO A 280 -6.84 -37.00 5.83
CA PRO A 280 -5.51 -36.48 6.09
C PRO A 280 -4.48 -37.59 6.33
N ILE A 281 -4.87 -38.72 6.92
CA ILE A 281 -3.97 -39.82 7.22
C ILE A 281 -3.56 -40.54 5.95
N ASP A 282 -4.53 -40.93 5.13
CA ASP A 282 -4.28 -41.60 3.83
C ASP A 282 -3.53 -40.67 2.87
N THR A 283 -3.87 -39.40 2.84
CA THR A 283 -3.20 -38.41 2.01
C THR A 283 -1.73 -38.26 2.39
N MET A 284 -1.42 -38.12 3.68
CA MET A 284 -0.03 -38.01 4.14
C MET A 284 0.79 -39.30 3.87
N ALA A 285 0.20 -40.48 4.06
CA ALA A 285 0.84 -41.73 3.77
C ALA A 285 1.19 -41.86 2.28
N ASN A 286 0.23 -41.52 1.41
CA ASN A 286 0.43 -41.56 -0.05
C ASN A 286 1.41 -40.48 -0.52
N LEU A 287 1.40 -39.27 0.10
CA LEU A 287 2.32 -38.20 -0.24
C LEU A 287 3.76 -38.58 0.08
N ARG A 288 4.02 -39.11 1.27
CA ARG A 288 5.34 -39.65 1.67
C ARG A 288 5.80 -40.76 0.74
N ALA A 289 4.93 -41.72 0.41
CA ALA A 289 5.27 -42.85 -0.51
C ALA A 289 5.67 -42.34 -1.92
N ARG A 290 4.96 -41.33 -2.44
CA ARG A 290 5.32 -40.70 -3.73
C ARG A 290 6.65 -39.99 -3.69
N GLN A 291 6.92 -39.22 -2.63
CA GLN A 291 8.15 -38.45 -2.44
C GLN A 291 9.37 -39.40 -2.26
N SER A 292 9.22 -40.47 -1.49
CA SER A 292 10.26 -41.51 -1.32
C SER A 292 10.60 -42.22 -2.65
N ASN A 293 9.63 -42.33 -3.55
CA ASN A 293 9.82 -42.87 -4.91
C ASN A 293 10.41 -41.82 -5.91
N GLY A 294 11.03 -40.78 -5.41
CA GLY A 294 11.73 -39.77 -6.22
C GLY A 294 10.85 -38.61 -6.76
N ARG A 295 9.55 -38.63 -6.50
CA ARG A 295 8.63 -37.54 -6.92
C ARG A 295 8.62 -36.42 -5.89
N LYS A 296 9.71 -35.69 -5.75
CA LYS A 296 9.94 -34.66 -4.72
C LYS A 296 8.90 -33.56 -4.71
N TRP A 297 8.35 -33.19 -5.87
CA TRP A 297 7.42 -32.07 -6.04
C TRP A 297 5.96 -32.51 -5.96
N SER A 298 5.69 -33.75 -5.51
CA SER A 298 4.33 -34.18 -5.20
C SER A 298 3.79 -33.37 -4.00
N GLY A 299 2.61 -32.80 -4.16
CA GLY A 299 1.90 -32.02 -3.15
C GLY A 299 0.40 -32.21 -3.28
N ILE A 300 -0.36 -31.50 -2.48
CA ILE A 300 -1.82 -31.60 -2.40
C ILE A 300 -2.45 -30.60 -3.36
N ASN A 301 -3.17 -31.11 -4.36
CA ASN A 301 -4.03 -30.33 -5.21
C ASN A 301 -5.41 -30.20 -4.56
N ALA A 302 -5.59 -29.14 -3.77
CA ALA A 302 -6.84 -28.88 -3.04
C ALA A 302 -8.05 -28.68 -3.99
N LYS A 303 -7.82 -28.22 -5.23
CA LYS A 303 -8.90 -27.97 -6.19
C LYS A 303 -9.53 -29.26 -6.70
N GLU A 304 -8.71 -30.31 -6.90
CA GLU A 304 -9.17 -31.59 -7.43
C GLU A 304 -9.24 -32.69 -6.36
N GLY A 305 -8.83 -32.41 -5.12
CA GLY A 305 -8.84 -33.38 -4.02
C GLY A 305 -7.92 -34.58 -4.26
N LYS A 306 -6.72 -34.36 -4.81
CA LYS A 306 -5.77 -35.44 -5.10
C LYS A 306 -4.32 -34.97 -4.92
N ILE A 307 -3.38 -35.94 -4.92
CA ILE A 307 -1.95 -35.68 -4.89
C ILE A 307 -1.43 -35.63 -6.32
N ASP A 308 -0.84 -34.50 -6.70
CA ASP A 308 -0.27 -34.29 -8.03
C ASP A 308 1.15 -33.70 -7.95
N ASP A 309 1.83 -33.64 -9.10
CA ASP A 309 3.08 -32.88 -9.22
C ASP A 309 2.77 -31.40 -9.35
N MET A 310 3.01 -30.66 -8.25
CA MET A 310 2.70 -29.24 -8.15
C MET A 310 3.50 -28.38 -9.13
N LEU A 311 4.73 -28.80 -9.45
CA LEU A 311 5.57 -28.07 -10.39
C LEU A 311 5.00 -28.16 -11.83
N SER A 312 4.52 -29.33 -12.22
CA SER A 312 3.89 -29.55 -13.54
C SER A 312 2.57 -28.77 -13.69
N LEU A 313 1.89 -28.50 -12.57
CA LEU A 313 0.66 -27.70 -12.51
C LEU A 313 0.92 -26.19 -12.41
N ASN A 314 2.18 -25.75 -12.40
CA ASN A 314 2.59 -24.37 -12.16
C ASN A 314 2.11 -23.80 -10.80
N ILE A 315 1.92 -24.67 -9.81
CA ILE A 315 1.63 -24.27 -8.44
C ILE A 315 2.97 -24.13 -7.72
N VAL A 316 3.45 -22.89 -7.66
CA VAL A 316 4.79 -22.57 -7.15
C VAL A 316 4.72 -21.46 -6.11
N GLU A 317 5.72 -21.46 -5.22
CA GLU A 317 5.85 -20.48 -4.15
C GLU A 317 7.30 -19.97 -4.08
N PRO A 318 7.54 -18.69 -3.67
CA PRO A 318 8.90 -18.20 -3.47
C PRO A 318 9.59 -18.91 -2.30
N VAL A 319 10.85 -19.27 -2.47
CA VAL A 319 11.66 -19.87 -1.37
C VAL A 319 11.78 -18.89 -0.20
N ALA A 320 11.91 -17.60 -0.47
CA ALA A 320 12.02 -16.57 0.55
C ALA A 320 10.85 -16.59 1.55
N VAL A 321 9.63 -16.80 1.05
CA VAL A 321 8.42 -16.92 1.89
C VAL A 321 8.49 -18.13 2.81
N LYS A 322 8.90 -19.29 2.28
CA LYS A 322 9.03 -20.54 3.06
C LYS A 322 10.10 -20.43 4.15
N GLU A 323 11.26 -19.84 3.82
CA GLU A 323 12.32 -19.57 4.79
C GLU A 323 11.82 -18.65 5.92
N GLN A 324 11.09 -17.58 5.56
CA GLN A 324 10.61 -16.61 6.54
C GLN A 324 9.52 -17.23 7.45
N ILE A 325 8.61 -18.02 6.89
CA ILE A 325 7.59 -18.75 7.67
C ILE A 325 8.26 -19.63 8.71
N SER A 326 9.23 -20.45 8.27
CA SER A 326 9.94 -21.37 9.18
C SER A 326 10.71 -20.63 10.28
N LYS A 327 11.41 -19.54 9.94
CA LYS A 327 12.13 -18.71 10.91
C LYS A 327 11.20 -18.07 11.93
N SER A 328 10.15 -17.39 11.47
CA SER A 328 9.22 -16.67 12.35
C SER A 328 8.45 -17.63 13.27
N ALA A 329 8.04 -18.80 12.76
CA ALA A 329 7.37 -19.81 13.57
C ALA A 329 8.29 -20.37 14.65
N THR A 330 9.55 -20.65 14.30
CA THR A 330 10.56 -21.15 15.24
C THR A 330 10.87 -20.10 16.32
N GLU A 331 11.06 -18.84 15.94
CA GLU A 331 11.31 -17.76 16.89
C GLU A 331 10.13 -17.59 17.86
N ALA A 332 8.89 -17.65 17.37
CA ALA A 332 7.70 -17.57 18.21
C ALA A 332 7.60 -18.75 19.17
N ALA A 333 7.85 -19.96 18.70
CA ALA A 333 7.86 -21.16 19.55
C ALA A 333 8.94 -21.08 20.63
N CYS A 334 10.17 -20.66 20.26
CA CYS A 334 11.25 -20.48 21.21
C CYS A 334 10.96 -19.40 22.25
N MET A 335 10.26 -18.31 21.89
CA MET A 335 9.84 -17.30 22.85
C MET A 335 8.84 -17.86 23.86
N ILE A 336 7.87 -18.65 23.40
CA ILE A 336 6.91 -19.29 24.30
C ILE A 336 7.58 -20.31 25.23
N LEU A 337 8.50 -21.12 24.70
CA LEU A 337 9.23 -22.11 25.49
C LEU A 337 10.19 -21.52 26.54
N ARG A 338 10.52 -20.23 26.45
CA ARG A 338 11.34 -19.50 27.43
C ARG A 338 10.53 -18.89 28.57
N ILE A 339 9.19 -19.04 28.57
CA ILE A 339 8.34 -18.51 29.63
C ILE A 339 8.38 -19.47 30.80
N ASP A 340 8.92 -19.04 31.93
CA ASP A 340 9.02 -19.84 33.17
C ASP A 340 7.75 -19.71 34.00
N ASP A 341 7.13 -18.51 34.07
CA ASP A 341 5.98 -18.22 34.91
C ASP A 341 4.94 -17.35 34.21
N VAL A 342 3.66 -17.60 34.49
CA VAL A 342 2.54 -16.80 34.00
C VAL A 342 1.77 -16.24 35.19
N ILE A 343 1.84 -14.93 35.42
CA ILE A 343 1.12 -14.23 36.45
C ILE A 343 -0.21 -13.71 35.86
N ALA A 344 -1.31 -14.30 36.28
CA ALA A 344 -2.65 -13.83 35.95
C ALA A 344 -3.06 -12.71 36.92
N VAL A 345 -3.15 -11.47 36.45
CA VAL A 345 -3.71 -10.35 37.21
C VAL A 345 -5.22 -10.31 36.95
N SER A 346 -6.05 -10.65 37.95
CA SER A 346 -7.49 -10.42 37.85
C SER A 346 -7.74 -8.93 37.96
N GLY A 347 -8.07 -8.30 36.84
CA GLY A 347 -8.56 -6.93 36.82
C GLY A 347 -9.89 -6.87 37.58
N LYS A 348 -9.93 -6.15 38.72
CA LYS A 348 -11.21 -5.74 39.30
C LYS A 348 -11.94 -4.90 38.23
N LYS A 349 -13.14 -5.38 37.86
CA LYS A 349 -14.12 -4.61 37.10
C LYS A 349 -14.58 -3.40 37.89
#